data_7a296891496e6734af9cc4867bb08b72
#
_entry.id   7a296891496e6734af9cc4867bb08b72
#
_cell.length_a   1.000
_cell.length_b   1.000
_cell.length_c   1.000
_cell.angle_alpha   90.00
_cell.angle_beta   90.00
_cell.angle_gamma   90.00
#
_symmetry.space_group_name_H-M   'P 1'
#
loop_
_entity.id
_entity.type
_entity.pdbx_description
1 polymer ?
#
loop_
_entity_poly.entity_id
_entity_poly.type
_entity_poly.pdbx_seq_one_letter_code
_entity_poly.pdbx_strand_id
1 'polypeptide(L)'
;MWGGGAGGGSRCIAGADICGDTFSLGQLQDGRFVAALSDGMGHGNQAALESRQAVELLRMCLDAGYDRAQTLTAVNGMMLLAGQGERFTTVDLFLLDLWTGKASLDKLGAAGSYLMQAGRLSPVGGGAPPCRWGYWRTSKAGKS
;
A
#
# COMPACT_ATOMS: atom_id res chain seq x y z
N MET A 1 -5.81 -23.77 -2.18
CA MET A 1 -4.98 -22.72 -1.57
C MET A 1 -3.89 -22.32 -2.54
N TRP A 2 -3.72 -21.06 -2.79
CA TRP A 2 -2.64 -20.55 -3.64
C TRP A 2 -1.38 -20.42 -2.79
N GLY A 3 -0.29 -21.02 -3.22
CA GLY A 3 1.02 -20.82 -2.62
C GLY A 3 1.72 -19.66 -3.33
N GLY A 4 2.20 -18.69 -2.58
CA GLY A 4 2.93 -17.56 -3.12
C GLY A 4 4.10 -17.21 -2.22
N GLY A 5 5.23 -16.85 -2.83
CA GLY A 5 6.34 -16.20 -2.16
C GLY A 5 6.22 -14.70 -2.34
N ALA A 6 6.48 -13.95 -1.29
CA ALA A 6 6.59 -12.49 -1.36
C ALA A 6 7.99 -12.09 -0.90
N GLY A 7 8.58 -11.17 -1.61
CA GLY A 7 9.87 -10.57 -1.24
C GLY A 7 9.77 -9.06 -1.34
N GLY A 8 10.43 -8.38 -0.42
CA GLY A 8 10.51 -6.93 -0.41
C GLY A 8 11.92 -6.49 -0.03
N GLY A 9 12.31 -5.35 -0.52
CA GLY A 9 13.55 -4.70 -0.16
C GLY A 9 13.41 -3.19 -0.29
N SER A 10 14.09 -2.47 0.59
CA SER A 10 14.20 -1.02 0.48
C SER A 10 15.69 -0.65 0.39
N ARG A 11 15.96 0.41 -0.35
CA ARG A 11 17.30 0.97 -0.46
C ARG A 11 17.24 2.48 -0.30
N CYS A 12 17.95 2.98 0.67
CA CYS A 12 18.10 4.41 0.85
C CYS A 12 18.86 5.07 -0.30
N ILE A 13 18.57 6.34 -0.55
CA ILE A 13 19.35 7.16 -1.48
C ILE A 13 20.78 7.22 -1.00
N ALA A 14 21.74 7.24 -1.91
CA ALA A 14 23.17 7.31 -1.59
C ALA A 14 23.45 8.52 -0.68
N GLY A 15 24.02 8.26 0.51
CA GLY A 15 24.28 9.26 1.53
C GLY A 15 23.17 9.51 2.55
N ALA A 16 22.04 8.78 2.48
CA ALA A 16 21.01 8.81 3.50
C ALA A 16 21.13 7.57 4.40
N ASP A 17 21.17 7.78 5.70
CA ASP A 17 21.26 6.69 6.69
C ASP A 17 19.89 6.04 6.96
N ILE A 18 18.79 6.72 6.61
CA ILE A 18 17.42 6.27 6.87
C ILE A 18 16.57 6.43 5.62
N CYS A 19 15.88 5.34 5.26
CA CYS A 19 14.93 5.31 4.16
C CYS A 19 13.58 5.87 4.58
N GLY A 20 12.98 6.72 3.74
CA GLY A 20 11.61 7.22 3.94
C GLY A 20 10.53 6.18 3.66
N ASP A 21 10.89 5.08 2.99
CA ASP A 21 9.95 4.05 2.57
C ASP A 21 9.77 3.00 3.66
N THR A 22 8.54 2.51 3.80
CA THR A 22 8.20 1.40 4.69
C THR A 22 7.32 0.40 3.95
N PHE A 23 7.56 -0.88 4.16
CA PHE A 23 6.69 -1.92 3.63
C PHE A 23 6.36 -2.96 4.71
N SER A 24 5.23 -3.64 4.52
CA SER A 24 4.79 -4.76 5.34
C SER A 24 4.22 -5.85 4.45
N LEU A 25 4.63 -7.08 4.72
CA LEU A 25 4.16 -8.27 4.03
C LEU A 25 3.71 -9.30 5.08
N GLY A 26 2.65 -10.02 4.79
CA GLY A 26 2.23 -11.10 5.67
C GLY A 26 0.79 -11.51 5.49
N GLN A 27 0.36 -12.41 6.35
CA GLN A 27 -1.01 -12.90 6.41
C GLN A 27 -1.77 -12.16 7.51
N LEU A 28 -3.03 -11.82 7.24
CA LEU A 28 -3.97 -11.30 8.22
C LEU A 28 -4.58 -12.45 9.03
N GLN A 29 -5.20 -12.11 10.16
CA GLN A 29 -5.88 -13.10 11.01
C GLN A 29 -7.02 -13.83 10.30
N ASP A 30 -7.65 -13.19 9.32
CA ASP A 30 -8.70 -13.78 8.49
C ASP A 30 -8.19 -14.67 7.33
N GLY A 31 -6.88 -14.87 7.24
CA GLY A 31 -6.25 -15.72 6.23
C GLY A 31 -5.90 -15.02 4.91
N ARG A 32 -6.29 -13.77 4.71
CA ARG A 32 -5.88 -13.00 3.53
C ARG A 32 -4.40 -12.65 3.60
N PHE A 33 -3.74 -12.62 2.45
CA PHE A 33 -2.39 -12.07 2.33
C PHE A 33 -2.47 -10.56 2.10
N VAL A 34 -1.60 -9.82 2.79
CA VAL A 34 -1.47 -8.37 2.64
C VAL A 34 -0.04 -8.00 2.26
N ALA A 35 0.08 -7.08 1.33
CA ALA A 35 1.29 -6.32 1.06
C ALA A 35 0.95 -4.83 1.10
N ALA A 36 1.65 -4.09 1.94
CA ALA A 36 1.51 -2.65 2.05
C ALA A 36 2.86 -1.99 1.81
N LEU A 37 2.86 -0.92 1.05
CA LEU A 37 4.02 -0.08 0.78
C LEU A 37 3.63 1.37 1.03
N SER A 38 4.49 2.11 1.69
CA SER A 38 4.33 3.54 1.93
C SER A 38 5.65 4.25 1.66
N ASP A 39 5.59 5.30 0.87
CA ASP A 39 6.71 6.20 0.57
C ASP A 39 6.45 7.55 1.26
N GLY A 40 7.29 7.87 2.24
CA GLY A 40 7.23 9.14 2.96
C GLY A 40 7.92 10.24 2.17
N MET A 41 7.28 11.40 2.06
CA MET A 41 7.84 12.52 1.31
C MET A 41 9.14 13.02 1.94
N GLY A 42 10.20 13.01 1.15
CA GLY A 42 11.53 13.45 1.56
C GLY A 42 12.40 12.31 2.06
N HIS A 43 13.31 12.62 2.95
CA HIS A 43 14.28 11.68 3.50
C HIS A 43 14.52 11.94 4.99
N GLY A 44 15.09 10.96 5.66
CA GLY A 44 15.41 11.06 7.08
C GLY A 44 14.32 10.55 8.01
N ASN A 45 14.50 10.83 9.30
CA ASN A 45 13.70 10.26 10.39
C ASN A 45 12.20 10.55 10.27
N GLN A 46 11.84 11.75 9.83
CA GLN A 46 10.44 12.17 9.77
C GLN A 46 9.67 11.42 8.68
N ALA A 47 10.23 11.32 7.47
CA ALA A 47 9.62 10.56 6.38
C ALA A 47 9.48 9.07 6.73
N ALA A 48 10.52 8.50 7.35
CA ALA A 48 10.48 7.11 7.84
C ALA A 48 9.42 6.90 8.94
N LEU A 49 9.24 7.86 9.84
CA LEU A 49 8.22 7.79 10.88
C LEU A 49 6.81 7.82 10.27
N GLU A 50 6.53 8.75 9.36
CA GLU A 50 5.24 8.92 8.72
C GLU A 50 4.85 7.67 7.89
N SER A 51 5.77 7.16 7.08
CA SER A 51 5.52 5.94 6.29
C SER A 51 5.28 4.72 7.18
N ARG A 52 6.04 4.58 8.28
CA ARG A 52 5.85 3.50 9.25
C ARG A 52 4.49 3.59 9.94
N GLN A 53 4.11 4.77 10.42
CA GLN A 53 2.81 4.98 11.07
C GLN A 53 1.64 4.65 10.13
N ALA A 54 1.75 5.02 8.86
CA ALA A 54 0.74 4.69 7.85
C ALA A 54 0.58 3.17 7.68
N VAL A 55 1.70 2.44 7.52
CA VAL A 55 1.69 0.98 7.36
C VAL A 55 1.21 0.27 8.62
N GLU A 56 1.64 0.72 9.81
CA GLU A 56 1.22 0.13 11.10
C GLU A 56 -0.29 0.32 11.33
N LEU A 57 -0.82 1.53 11.13
CA LEU A 57 -2.24 1.80 11.27
C LEU A 57 -3.07 0.96 10.29
N LEU A 58 -2.60 0.86 9.05
CA LEU A 58 -3.25 0.04 8.03
C LEU A 58 -3.35 -1.43 8.47
N ARG A 59 -2.25 -2.00 8.98
CA ARG A 59 -2.22 -3.36 9.51
C ARG A 59 -3.16 -3.53 10.70
N MET A 60 -3.11 -2.62 11.66
CA MET A 60 -3.97 -2.65 12.85
C MET A 60 -5.45 -2.64 12.48
N CYS A 61 -5.87 -1.77 11.57
CA CYS A 61 -7.27 -1.72 11.13
C CYS A 61 -7.70 -3.02 10.44
N LEU A 62 -6.88 -3.56 9.54
CA LEU A 62 -7.20 -4.81 8.84
C LEU A 62 -7.27 -6.00 9.80
N ASP A 63 -6.33 -6.12 10.75
CA ASP A 63 -6.32 -7.18 11.76
C ASP A 63 -7.48 -7.02 12.76
N ALA A 64 -7.95 -5.81 13.02
CA ALA A 64 -9.15 -5.54 13.81
C ALA A 64 -10.47 -5.83 13.07
N GLY A 65 -10.40 -6.27 11.80
CA GLY A 65 -11.57 -6.64 11.01
C GLY A 65 -12.24 -5.48 10.26
N TYR A 66 -11.62 -4.31 10.24
CA TYR A 66 -12.12 -3.22 9.38
C TYR A 66 -12.04 -3.62 7.91
N ASP A 67 -13.04 -3.23 7.15
CA ASP A 67 -12.97 -3.42 5.72
C ASP A 67 -11.92 -2.50 5.08
N ARG A 68 -11.61 -2.77 3.83
CA ARG A 68 -10.61 -2.06 3.07
C ARG A 68 -10.88 -0.56 2.95
N ALA A 69 -12.15 -0.18 2.70
CA ALA A 69 -12.53 1.23 2.53
C ALA A 69 -12.43 1.99 3.85
N GLN A 70 -12.89 1.39 4.94
CA GLN A 70 -12.77 1.95 6.29
C GLN A 70 -11.31 2.14 6.68
N THR A 71 -10.47 1.13 6.42
CA THR A 71 -9.03 1.17 6.69
C THR A 71 -8.35 2.32 5.96
N LEU A 72 -8.59 2.43 4.65
CA LEU A 72 -7.99 3.50 3.84
C LEU A 72 -8.49 4.89 4.25
N THR A 73 -9.76 5.01 4.63
CA THR A 73 -10.32 6.26 5.15
C THR A 73 -9.63 6.66 6.46
N ALA A 74 -9.43 5.72 7.38
CA ALA A 74 -8.74 5.98 8.64
C ALA A 74 -7.28 6.41 8.44
N VAL A 75 -6.55 5.70 7.59
CA VAL A 75 -5.16 6.04 7.24
C VAL A 75 -5.08 7.41 6.60
N ASN A 76 -5.94 7.70 5.61
CA ASN A 76 -5.99 9.00 4.96
C ASN A 76 -6.30 10.15 5.95
N GLY A 77 -7.26 9.92 6.85
CA GLY A 77 -7.61 10.90 7.90
C GLY A 77 -6.44 11.19 8.84
N MET A 78 -5.73 10.15 9.30
CA MET A 78 -4.53 10.31 10.12
C MET A 78 -3.44 11.10 9.39
N MET A 79 -3.18 10.77 8.14
CA MET A 79 -2.15 11.44 7.33
C MET A 79 -2.46 12.92 7.12
N LEU A 80 -3.73 13.27 6.89
CA LEU A 80 -4.18 14.67 6.78
C LEU A 80 -3.97 15.45 8.07
N LEU A 81 -4.21 14.82 9.22
CA LEU A 81 -4.04 15.47 10.54
C LEU A 81 -2.56 15.61 10.93
N ALA A 82 -1.72 14.62 10.59
CA ALA A 82 -0.30 14.63 10.92
C ALA A 82 0.51 15.57 10.02
N GLY A 83 0.09 15.77 8.80
CA GLY A 83 0.89 16.42 7.74
C GLY A 83 0.82 17.93 7.67
N GLN A 84 0.50 18.69 8.70
CA GLN A 84 0.52 20.19 8.69
C GLN A 84 0.39 20.85 7.27
N GLY A 85 -0.34 20.22 6.35
CA GLY A 85 -0.70 20.74 5.04
C GLY A 85 0.31 20.58 3.89
N GLU A 86 1.56 20.23 4.14
CA GLU A 86 2.61 20.21 3.09
C GLU A 86 3.34 18.86 2.91
N ARG A 87 3.12 17.89 3.80
CA ARG A 87 3.80 16.58 3.74
C ARG A 87 2.82 15.50 3.41
N PHE A 88 3.24 14.61 2.53
CA PHE A 88 2.43 13.51 2.05
C PHE A 88 3.22 12.21 2.16
N THR A 89 2.57 11.17 2.61
CA THR A 89 3.07 9.83 2.41
C THR A 89 2.11 9.10 1.48
N THR A 90 2.63 8.26 0.63
CA THR A 90 1.82 7.47 -0.29
C THR A 90 1.52 6.12 0.33
N VAL A 91 0.45 5.46 -0.10
CA VAL A 91 0.15 4.10 0.33
C VAL A 91 -0.29 3.27 -0.87
N ASP A 92 0.34 2.12 -1.04
CA ASP A 92 -0.11 1.01 -1.86
C ASP A 92 -0.58 -0.11 -0.94
N LEU A 93 -1.80 -0.58 -1.11
CA LEU A 93 -2.36 -1.71 -0.39
C LEU A 93 -2.78 -2.81 -1.36
N PHE A 94 -2.10 -3.93 -1.30
CA PHE A 94 -2.48 -5.15 -2.00
C PHE A 94 -3.06 -6.17 -1.01
N LEU A 95 -4.24 -6.67 -1.32
CA LEU A 95 -4.89 -7.74 -0.57
C LEU A 95 -5.19 -8.91 -1.51
N LEU A 96 -4.85 -10.12 -1.09
CA LEU A 96 -5.12 -11.36 -1.81
C LEU A 96 -5.85 -12.34 -0.90
N ASP A 97 -7.03 -12.75 -1.31
CA ASP A 97 -7.74 -13.87 -0.72
C ASP A 97 -7.12 -15.17 -1.25
N LEU A 98 -6.45 -15.91 -0.36
CA LEU A 98 -5.73 -17.13 -0.71
C LEU A 98 -6.64 -18.31 -1.06
N TRP A 99 -7.92 -18.24 -0.74
CA TRP A 99 -8.89 -19.28 -1.06
C TRP A 99 -9.52 -19.06 -2.42
N THR A 100 -9.93 -17.84 -2.71
CA THR A 100 -10.64 -17.51 -3.94
C THR A 100 -9.72 -17.01 -5.06
N GLY A 101 -8.46 -16.68 -4.74
CA GLY A 101 -7.54 -16.02 -5.66
C GLY A 101 -7.94 -14.58 -6.03
N LYS A 102 -8.94 -14.02 -5.34
CA LYS A 102 -9.34 -12.62 -5.58
C LYS A 102 -8.31 -11.67 -5.00
N ALA A 103 -7.85 -10.75 -5.82
CA ALA A 103 -6.91 -9.73 -5.41
C ALA A 103 -7.47 -8.33 -5.59
N SER A 104 -7.06 -7.41 -4.72
CA SER A 104 -7.31 -5.98 -4.88
C SER A 104 -6.02 -5.19 -4.67
N LEU A 105 -5.89 -4.10 -5.40
CA LEU A 105 -4.83 -3.11 -5.21
C LEU A 105 -5.47 -1.75 -5.06
N ASP A 106 -5.21 -1.10 -3.95
CA ASP A 106 -5.68 0.25 -3.65
C ASP A 106 -4.47 1.17 -3.48
N LYS A 107 -4.60 2.40 -3.93
CA LYS A 107 -3.50 3.37 -3.96
C LYS A 107 -3.97 4.72 -3.41
N LEU A 108 -3.21 5.27 -2.48
CA LEU A 108 -3.37 6.63 -1.98
C LEU A 108 -2.15 7.46 -2.39
N GLY A 109 -2.31 8.32 -3.38
CA GLY A 109 -1.24 9.21 -3.86
C GLY A 109 -0.02 8.51 -4.49
N ALA A 110 -0.02 7.19 -4.59
CA ALA A 110 1.11 6.40 -5.04
C ALA A 110 1.20 6.32 -6.58
N ALA A 111 2.41 6.13 -7.09
CA ALA A 111 2.69 5.96 -8.51
C ALA A 111 2.01 4.72 -9.10
N GLY A 112 1.88 4.65 -10.43
CA GLY A 112 1.31 3.50 -11.12
C GLY A 112 2.09 2.20 -10.83
N SER A 113 1.36 1.09 -10.77
CA SER A 113 1.93 -0.25 -10.61
C SER A 113 1.73 -1.08 -11.86
N TYR A 114 2.45 -2.17 -11.96
CA TYR A 114 2.31 -3.12 -13.07
C TYR A 114 1.98 -4.50 -12.53
N LEU A 115 1.02 -5.15 -13.16
CA LEU A 115 0.66 -6.54 -12.92
C LEU A 115 1.17 -7.40 -14.07
N MET A 116 1.95 -8.43 -13.73
CA MET A 116 2.31 -9.48 -14.68
C MET A 116 1.45 -10.71 -14.40
N GLN A 117 0.68 -11.14 -15.40
CA GLN A 117 -0.15 -12.33 -15.31
C GLN A 117 -0.05 -13.12 -16.63
N ALA A 118 0.26 -14.40 -16.54
CA ALA A 118 0.44 -15.28 -17.71
C ALA A 118 1.35 -14.66 -18.80
N GLY A 119 2.47 -14.06 -18.40
CA GLY A 119 3.43 -13.43 -19.31
C GLY A 119 2.99 -12.09 -19.91
N ARG A 120 1.81 -11.57 -19.53
CA ARG A 120 1.32 -10.26 -19.96
C ARG A 120 1.49 -9.22 -18.87
N LEU A 121 2.12 -8.12 -19.21
CA LEU A 121 2.26 -6.95 -18.35
C LEU A 121 1.08 -6.00 -18.58
N SER A 122 0.43 -5.59 -17.51
CA SER A 122 -0.68 -4.65 -17.55
C SER A 122 -0.45 -3.54 -16.51
N PRO A 123 -0.62 -2.26 -16.87
CA PRO A 123 -0.57 -1.19 -15.89
C PRO A 123 -1.79 -1.27 -14.96
N VAL A 124 -1.58 -0.95 -13.69
CA VAL A 124 -2.61 -0.94 -12.66
C VAL A 124 -2.54 0.38 -11.89
N GLY A 125 -3.63 1.11 -11.84
CA GLY A 125 -3.71 2.34 -11.05
C GLY A 125 -2.97 3.55 -11.61
N GLY A 126 -2.68 3.58 -12.90
CA GLY A 126 -2.04 4.70 -13.56
C GLY A 126 -2.90 5.26 -14.68
N GLY A 127 -3.67 6.31 -14.46
CA GLY A 127 -4.54 6.84 -15.53
C GLY A 127 -5.15 8.21 -15.31
N ALA A 128 -4.82 8.92 -14.25
CA ALA A 128 -5.14 10.34 -14.11
C ALA A 128 -4.00 11.06 -13.40
N PRO A 129 -3.83 12.38 -13.67
CA PRO A 129 -2.85 13.16 -12.96
C PRO A 129 -3.07 13.01 -11.45
N PRO A 130 -2.03 13.13 -10.64
CA PRO A 130 -2.15 13.06 -9.19
C PRO A 130 -3.07 14.19 -8.74
N CYS A 131 -4.39 13.88 -8.71
CA CYS A 131 -5.27 14.67 -7.89
C CYS A 131 -4.72 14.51 -6.50
N ARG A 132 -4.45 15.60 -5.86
CA ARG A 132 -4.00 15.80 -4.51
C ARG A 132 -4.80 14.97 -3.50
N TRP A 133 -4.72 13.63 -3.48
CA TRP A 133 -5.58 12.66 -2.81
C TRP A 133 -6.64 12.02 -3.73
N GLY A 134 -6.20 11.20 -4.66
CA GLY A 134 -7.07 10.36 -5.49
C GLY A 134 -7.05 8.91 -5.02
N TYR A 135 -8.20 8.39 -4.62
CA TYR A 135 -8.42 6.98 -4.37
C TYR A 135 -8.61 6.24 -5.70
N TRP A 136 -7.75 5.27 -5.98
CA TRP A 136 -7.89 4.38 -7.15
C TRP A 136 -8.16 2.96 -6.70
N ARG A 137 -9.20 2.40 -7.26
CA ARG A 137 -9.60 1.02 -7.01
C ARG A 137 -9.55 0.22 -8.30
N THR A 138 -8.76 -0.88 -8.30
CA THR A 138 -8.93 -1.95 -9.30
C THR A 138 -9.22 -3.25 -8.57
N SER A 139 -10.42 -3.79 -8.77
CA SER A 139 -10.73 -5.17 -8.42
C SER A 139 -10.82 -5.97 -9.71
N LYS A 140 -9.88 -6.86 -9.97
CA LYS A 140 -10.06 -7.90 -10.99
C LYS A 140 -10.49 -9.18 -10.30
N ALA A 141 -11.74 -9.57 -10.52
CA ALA A 141 -12.14 -10.94 -10.28
C ALA A 141 -11.41 -11.83 -11.29
N GLY A 142 -10.68 -12.81 -10.81
CA GLY A 142 -10.16 -13.86 -11.68
C GLY A 142 -11.34 -14.52 -12.39
N LYS A 143 -11.34 -14.50 -13.72
CA LYS A 143 -12.19 -15.42 -14.48
C LYS A 143 -11.51 -16.79 -14.45
N SER A 144 -12.21 -17.75 -13.90
CA SER A 144 -11.93 -19.18 -14.06
C SER A 144 -11.94 -19.58 -15.53
#